data_b025e36ea7b47c26c3bc89c9628e7ded
#
_entry.id   b025e36ea7b47c26c3bc89c9628e7ded
#
_cell.length_a   1.000
_cell.length_b   1.000
_cell.length_c   1.000
_cell.angle_alpha   90.00
_cell.angle_beta   90.00
_cell.angle_gamma   90.00
#
_symmetry.space_group_name_H-M   'P 1'
#
loop_
_entity.id
_entity.type
_entity.pdbx_description
1 polymer ?
#
loop_
_entity_poly.entity_id
_entity_poly.type
_entity_poly.pdbx_seq_one_letter_code
_entity_poly.pdbx_strand_id
1 'polypeptide(L)'
;MRLRRVVPSKIVIPLIKSTKAGMGLNVNQLEAHYLAGGNVDNVVNALIAAHRADIDLQFEKAAAIDLAGRDVLEAVKMSVNPRVIETPNVSAVAKDGIELLVKARVTVRANLERLVGGAGEATILARVGEGIVTTVGSSTSHKIVLENPDAISKTVLNKGLDAGTAFEILSIDIADVDVGRNIGAQLQTLQAEADKNIAQAKAEERRAMAVAKEQEMRAAVVESEAEVPRAMAYALREGKLGIMD
;
A
#
# COMPACT_ATOMS: atom_id res chain seq x y z
N MET A 1 -33.36 -4.54 -22.85
CA MET A 1 -32.29 -5.37 -23.42
C MET A 1 -32.34 -5.26 -24.94
N ARG A 2 -31.43 -4.55 -25.62
CA ARG A 2 -31.43 -4.49 -27.11
C ARG A 2 -30.75 -5.76 -27.60
N LEU A 3 -31.51 -6.63 -28.28
CA LEU A 3 -30.97 -7.78 -28.98
C LEU A 3 -29.95 -7.32 -30.02
N ARG A 4 -28.72 -7.75 -29.88
CA ARG A 4 -27.65 -7.48 -30.83
C ARG A 4 -27.96 -8.23 -32.12
N ARG A 5 -28.12 -7.52 -33.21
CA ARG A 5 -28.36 -8.16 -34.54
C ARG A 5 -27.04 -8.70 -35.05
N VAL A 6 -27.04 -9.96 -35.50
CA VAL A 6 -25.86 -10.57 -36.09
C VAL A 6 -25.51 -9.84 -37.39
N VAL A 7 -24.28 -9.36 -37.49
CA VAL A 7 -23.74 -8.76 -38.70
C VAL A 7 -22.89 -9.80 -39.39
N PRO A 8 -23.30 -10.31 -40.57
CA PRO A 8 -22.62 -11.44 -41.25
C PRO A 8 -21.12 -11.27 -41.43
N SER A 9 -20.68 -10.06 -41.77
CA SER A 9 -19.25 -9.76 -41.94
C SER A 9 -18.42 -9.95 -40.67
N LYS A 10 -19.01 -9.75 -39.48
CA LYS A 10 -18.33 -9.92 -38.18
C LYS A 10 -18.11 -11.40 -37.80
N ILE A 11 -18.75 -12.32 -38.49
CA ILE A 11 -18.61 -13.76 -38.28
C ILE A 11 -17.89 -14.41 -39.46
N VAL A 12 -18.27 -14.07 -40.70
CA VAL A 12 -17.72 -14.69 -41.92
C VAL A 12 -16.23 -14.39 -42.08
N ILE A 13 -15.78 -13.13 -41.81
CA ILE A 13 -14.38 -12.77 -41.98
C ILE A 13 -13.49 -13.52 -40.97
N PRO A 14 -13.78 -13.57 -39.65
CA PRO A 14 -13.03 -14.37 -38.70
C PRO A 14 -13.07 -15.89 -39.04
N LEU A 15 -14.21 -16.40 -39.50
CA LEU A 15 -14.32 -17.78 -39.92
C LEU A 15 -13.38 -18.13 -41.10
N ILE A 16 -13.32 -17.27 -42.12
CA ILE A 16 -12.39 -17.43 -43.24
C ILE A 16 -10.94 -17.41 -42.76
N LYS A 17 -10.60 -16.50 -41.83
CA LYS A 17 -9.26 -16.43 -41.22
C LYS A 17 -8.92 -17.76 -40.52
N SER A 18 -9.81 -18.29 -39.70
CA SER A 18 -9.59 -19.54 -38.95
C SER A 18 -9.42 -20.74 -39.88
N THR A 19 -10.24 -20.83 -40.91
CA THR A 19 -10.15 -21.92 -41.93
C THR A 19 -8.82 -21.86 -42.69
N LYS A 20 -8.38 -20.65 -43.09
CA LYS A 20 -7.06 -20.46 -43.72
C LYS A 20 -5.89 -20.80 -42.79
N ALA A 21 -6.09 -20.71 -41.50
CA ALA A 21 -5.09 -21.08 -40.50
C ALA A 21 -5.14 -22.58 -40.13
N GLY A 22 -6.02 -23.38 -40.79
CA GLY A 22 -6.15 -24.81 -40.55
C GLY A 22 -7.01 -25.16 -39.32
N MET A 23 -7.74 -24.18 -38.74
CA MET A 23 -8.60 -24.39 -37.59
C MET A 23 -10.07 -24.51 -38.02
N GLY A 24 -10.73 -25.59 -37.58
CA GLY A 24 -12.14 -25.86 -37.85
C GLY A 24 -13.06 -25.28 -36.79
N LEU A 25 -13.26 -23.92 -36.77
CA LEU A 25 -14.21 -23.31 -35.83
C LEU A 25 -15.66 -23.47 -36.29
N ASN A 26 -16.56 -23.65 -35.31
CA ASN A 26 -17.98 -23.78 -35.59
C ASN A 26 -18.65 -22.39 -35.68
N VAL A 27 -19.46 -22.18 -36.72
CA VAL A 27 -20.19 -20.92 -36.92
C VAL A 27 -21.08 -20.59 -35.71
N ASN A 28 -21.77 -21.60 -35.16
CA ASN A 28 -22.68 -21.42 -34.03
C ASN A 28 -21.93 -20.89 -32.76
N GLN A 29 -20.70 -21.34 -32.55
CA GLN A 29 -19.87 -20.85 -31.43
C GLN A 29 -19.49 -19.36 -31.62
N LEU A 30 -19.11 -18.97 -32.84
CA LEU A 30 -18.78 -17.58 -33.17
C LEU A 30 -20.02 -16.67 -33.03
N GLU A 31 -21.19 -17.13 -33.47
CA GLU A 31 -22.46 -16.39 -33.32
C GLU A 31 -22.85 -16.23 -31.86
N ALA A 32 -22.79 -17.28 -31.08
CA ALA A 32 -23.09 -17.24 -29.64
C ALA A 32 -22.18 -16.25 -28.90
N HIS A 33 -20.89 -16.30 -29.21
CA HIS A 33 -19.90 -15.38 -28.62
C HIS A 33 -20.18 -13.92 -29.02
N TYR A 34 -20.49 -13.68 -30.31
CA TYR A 34 -20.86 -12.34 -30.78
C TYR A 34 -22.13 -11.82 -30.10
N LEU A 35 -23.16 -12.66 -29.97
CA LEU A 35 -24.42 -12.31 -29.32
C LEU A 35 -24.23 -12.04 -27.81
N ALA A 36 -23.31 -12.75 -27.16
CA ALA A 36 -22.92 -12.54 -25.77
C ALA A 36 -22.18 -11.20 -25.54
N GLY A 37 -21.80 -10.52 -26.63
CA GLY A 37 -21.12 -9.22 -26.55
C GLY A 37 -19.61 -9.29 -26.75
N GLY A 38 -19.05 -10.48 -27.00
CA GLY A 38 -17.64 -10.69 -27.23
C GLY A 38 -17.10 -10.13 -28.55
N ASN A 39 -15.79 -10.07 -28.66
CA ASN A 39 -15.05 -9.65 -29.85
C ASN A 39 -14.51 -10.86 -30.62
N VAL A 40 -15.33 -11.36 -31.56
CA VAL A 40 -15.02 -12.56 -32.34
C VAL A 40 -13.70 -12.44 -33.11
N ASP A 41 -13.42 -11.25 -33.68
CA ASP A 41 -12.18 -11.07 -34.47
C ASP A 41 -10.93 -11.16 -33.57
N ASN A 42 -10.98 -10.58 -32.37
CA ASN A 42 -9.90 -10.66 -31.40
C ASN A 42 -9.66 -12.11 -30.93
N VAL A 43 -10.73 -12.82 -30.59
CA VAL A 43 -10.66 -14.23 -30.17
C VAL A 43 -10.09 -15.11 -31.28
N VAL A 44 -10.53 -14.95 -32.53
CA VAL A 44 -10.02 -15.75 -33.65
C VAL A 44 -8.55 -15.42 -33.94
N ASN A 45 -8.16 -14.14 -33.91
CA ASN A 45 -6.76 -13.74 -34.09
C ASN A 45 -5.88 -14.30 -32.95
N ALA A 46 -6.40 -14.34 -31.71
CA ALA A 46 -5.71 -14.94 -30.57
C ALA A 46 -5.52 -16.45 -30.73
N LEU A 47 -6.56 -17.16 -31.18
CA LEU A 47 -6.48 -18.61 -31.46
C LEU A 47 -5.49 -18.92 -32.59
N ILE A 48 -5.45 -18.10 -33.65
CA ILE A 48 -4.47 -18.26 -34.73
C ILE A 48 -3.04 -18.02 -34.20
N ALA A 49 -2.87 -17.03 -33.33
CA ALA A 49 -1.56 -16.75 -32.71
C ALA A 49 -1.12 -17.89 -31.78
N ALA A 50 -2.06 -18.44 -30.98
CA ALA A 50 -1.82 -19.58 -30.10
C ALA A 50 -1.44 -20.84 -30.89
N HIS A 51 -2.19 -21.13 -31.94
CA HIS A 51 -1.92 -22.29 -32.83
C HIS A 51 -0.53 -22.20 -33.49
N ARG A 52 -0.12 -20.98 -33.93
CA ARG A 52 1.21 -20.76 -34.51
C ARG A 52 2.35 -20.87 -33.48
N ALA A 53 2.04 -20.62 -32.21
CA ALA A 53 2.99 -20.71 -31.10
C ALA A 53 2.99 -22.09 -30.44
N ASP A 54 2.25 -23.06 -31.00
CA ASP A 54 2.06 -24.42 -30.44
C ASP A 54 1.50 -24.39 -28.99
N ILE A 55 0.59 -23.44 -28.73
CA ILE A 55 -0.12 -23.30 -27.46
C ILE A 55 -1.51 -23.91 -27.62
N ASP A 56 -1.85 -24.84 -26.73
CA ASP A 56 -3.21 -25.42 -26.69
C ASP A 56 -4.17 -24.41 -26.03
N LEU A 57 -4.86 -23.65 -26.87
CA LEU A 57 -5.90 -22.72 -26.46
C LEU A 57 -7.21 -23.07 -27.17
N GLN A 58 -8.16 -23.60 -26.43
CA GLN A 58 -9.48 -23.92 -26.93
C GLN A 58 -10.36 -22.68 -27.07
N PHE A 59 -11.33 -22.73 -28.03
CA PHE A 59 -12.24 -21.61 -28.31
C PHE A 59 -13.03 -21.19 -27.07
N GLU A 60 -13.56 -22.14 -26.32
CA GLU A 60 -14.37 -21.89 -25.12
C GLU A 60 -13.58 -21.07 -24.07
N LYS A 61 -12.30 -21.40 -23.90
CA LYS A 61 -11.41 -20.73 -22.97
C LYS A 61 -11.08 -19.31 -23.44
N ALA A 62 -10.76 -19.15 -24.73
CA ALA A 62 -10.52 -17.85 -25.33
C ALA A 62 -11.77 -16.94 -25.25
N ALA A 63 -12.96 -17.51 -25.54
CA ALA A 63 -14.22 -16.80 -25.42
C ALA A 63 -14.53 -16.38 -23.97
N ALA A 64 -14.26 -17.23 -22.98
CA ALA A 64 -14.44 -16.91 -21.57
C ALA A 64 -13.51 -15.76 -21.12
N ILE A 65 -12.26 -15.74 -21.57
CA ILE A 65 -11.30 -14.66 -21.28
C ILE A 65 -11.79 -13.33 -21.87
N ASP A 66 -12.26 -13.31 -23.12
CA ASP A 66 -12.78 -12.12 -23.80
C ASP A 66 -14.04 -11.58 -23.10
N LEU A 67 -14.98 -12.47 -22.76
CA LEU A 67 -16.19 -12.08 -22.02
C LEU A 67 -15.92 -11.61 -20.60
N ALA A 68 -14.81 -12.03 -19.99
CA ALA A 68 -14.32 -11.50 -18.72
C ALA A 68 -13.69 -10.10 -18.86
N GLY A 69 -13.67 -9.54 -20.08
CA GLY A 69 -13.16 -8.19 -20.36
C GLY A 69 -11.63 -8.11 -20.51
N ARG A 70 -10.95 -9.23 -20.75
CA ARG A 70 -9.50 -9.26 -20.99
C ARG A 70 -9.16 -9.43 -22.47
N ASP A 71 -8.09 -8.82 -22.90
CA ASP A 71 -7.59 -8.98 -24.26
C ASP A 71 -6.88 -10.34 -24.42
N VAL A 72 -7.54 -11.26 -25.12
CA VAL A 72 -7.04 -12.61 -25.34
C VAL A 72 -5.80 -12.62 -26.22
N LEU A 73 -5.76 -11.75 -27.25
CA LEU A 73 -4.63 -11.68 -28.17
C LEU A 73 -3.37 -11.15 -27.47
N GLU A 74 -3.53 -10.13 -26.63
CA GLU A 74 -2.44 -9.60 -25.81
C GLU A 74 -1.95 -10.67 -24.82
N ALA A 75 -2.86 -11.40 -24.18
CA ALA A 75 -2.51 -12.47 -23.26
C ALA A 75 -1.71 -13.59 -23.93
N VAL A 76 -2.10 -14.02 -25.14
CA VAL A 76 -1.34 -15.01 -25.93
C VAL A 76 0.04 -14.48 -26.29
N LYS A 77 0.15 -13.21 -26.71
CA LYS A 77 1.45 -12.59 -26.99
C LYS A 77 2.33 -12.55 -25.75
N MET A 78 1.78 -12.19 -24.58
CA MET A 78 2.49 -12.17 -23.31
C MET A 78 2.86 -13.55 -22.77
N SER A 79 2.17 -14.61 -23.19
CA SER A 79 2.55 -15.98 -22.82
C SER A 79 3.79 -16.45 -23.59
N VAL A 80 3.98 -15.96 -24.84
CA VAL A 80 5.14 -16.27 -25.68
C VAL A 80 6.30 -15.33 -25.42
N ASN A 81 6.00 -14.03 -25.34
CA ASN A 81 6.99 -12.97 -25.10
C ASN A 81 6.71 -12.32 -23.74
N PRO A 82 7.46 -12.68 -22.70
CA PRO A 82 7.34 -12.06 -21.40
C PRO A 82 7.50 -10.53 -21.46
N ARG A 83 6.77 -9.84 -20.59
CA ARG A 83 6.78 -8.38 -20.50
C ARG A 83 7.42 -7.93 -19.20
N VAL A 84 8.17 -6.84 -19.27
CA VAL A 84 8.72 -6.21 -18.09
C VAL A 84 7.76 -5.12 -17.62
N ILE A 85 7.38 -5.17 -16.35
CA ILE A 85 6.61 -4.15 -15.66
C ILE A 85 7.48 -3.53 -14.56
N GLU A 86 7.35 -2.23 -14.33
CA GLU A 86 8.12 -1.52 -13.32
C GLU A 86 7.25 -1.17 -12.13
N THR A 87 7.78 -1.33 -10.91
CA THR A 87 7.12 -0.82 -9.71
C THR A 87 7.26 0.70 -9.67
N PRO A 88 6.31 1.43 -9.05
CA PRO A 88 6.59 2.79 -8.60
C PRO A 88 7.74 2.75 -7.58
N ASN A 89 8.27 3.93 -7.21
CA ASN A 89 9.24 4.01 -6.13
C ASN A 89 8.59 3.53 -4.82
N VAL A 90 9.12 2.46 -4.26
CA VAL A 90 8.68 1.87 -3.00
C VAL A 90 9.56 2.41 -1.90
N SER A 91 8.98 3.16 -0.98
CA SER A 91 9.68 3.70 0.19
C SER A 91 9.62 2.68 1.32
N ALA A 92 10.75 2.37 1.92
CA ALA A 92 10.87 1.46 3.06
C ALA A 92 11.98 1.93 4.00
N VAL A 93 11.78 1.72 5.30
CA VAL A 93 12.74 2.15 6.34
C VAL A 93 13.43 0.94 6.94
N ALA A 94 14.76 0.92 6.90
CA ALA A 94 15.56 -0.09 7.55
C ALA A 94 15.60 0.12 9.08
N LYS A 95 16.05 -0.89 9.84
CA LYS A 95 16.08 -0.83 11.32
C LYS A 95 16.98 0.28 11.87
N ASP A 96 17.93 0.76 11.11
CA ASP A 96 18.77 1.91 11.45
C ASP A 96 18.09 3.28 11.27
N GLY A 97 16.81 3.28 10.87
CA GLY A 97 15.99 4.46 10.72
C GLY A 97 16.21 5.24 9.42
N ILE A 98 16.94 4.66 8.46
CA ILE A 98 17.17 5.28 7.15
C ILE A 98 16.15 4.76 6.14
N GLU A 99 15.49 5.70 5.46
CA GLU A 99 14.57 5.44 4.36
C GLU A 99 15.36 5.06 3.10
N LEU A 100 14.90 4.00 2.43
CA LEU A 100 15.36 3.61 1.11
C LEU A 100 14.19 3.73 0.12
N LEU A 101 14.48 4.26 -1.05
CA LEU A 101 13.56 4.32 -2.18
C LEU A 101 14.00 3.26 -3.18
N VAL A 102 13.20 2.22 -3.33
CA VAL A 102 13.54 1.06 -4.15
C VAL A 102 12.62 0.99 -5.36
N LYS A 103 13.19 0.83 -6.54
CA LYS A 103 12.47 0.58 -7.79
C LYS A 103 12.84 -0.80 -8.32
N ALA A 104 11.83 -1.62 -8.64
CA ALA A 104 12.04 -2.95 -9.17
C ALA A 104 11.41 -3.11 -10.57
N ARG A 105 12.03 -3.95 -11.38
CA ARG A 105 11.51 -4.46 -12.65
C ARG A 105 11.10 -5.91 -12.47
N VAL A 106 9.89 -6.20 -12.88
CA VAL A 106 9.33 -7.55 -12.77
C VAL A 106 9.05 -8.07 -14.17
N THR A 107 9.71 -9.16 -14.53
CA THR A 107 9.41 -9.85 -15.79
C THR A 107 8.29 -10.84 -15.56
N VAL A 108 7.18 -10.64 -16.24
CA VAL A 108 5.97 -11.44 -16.10
C VAL A 108 5.58 -12.10 -17.41
N ARG A 109 5.03 -13.30 -17.30
CA ARG A 109 4.44 -14.07 -18.39
C ARG A 109 2.97 -14.30 -18.09
N ALA A 110 2.08 -14.17 -19.09
CA ALA A 110 0.67 -14.49 -18.91
C ALA A 110 0.47 -16.00 -18.80
N ASN A 111 -0.28 -16.42 -17.78
CA ASN A 111 -0.72 -17.80 -17.63
C ASN A 111 -2.16 -17.91 -18.14
N LEU A 112 -2.32 -18.46 -19.34
CA LEU A 112 -3.62 -18.57 -20.01
C LEU A 112 -4.66 -19.39 -19.22
N GLU A 113 -4.20 -20.25 -18.32
CA GLU A 113 -5.09 -21.04 -17.49
C GLU A 113 -5.71 -20.27 -16.34
N ARG A 114 -4.99 -19.25 -15.85
CA ARG A 114 -5.39 -18.43 -14.70
C ARG A 114 -5.96 -17.08 -15.09
N LEU A 115 -6.12 -16.81 -16.39
CA LEU A 115 -6.63 -15.50 -16.85
C LEU A 115 -8.05 -15.23 -16.38
N VAL A 116 -8.90 -16.25 -16.36
CA VAL A 116 -10.26 -16.10 -15.82
C VAL A 116 -10.22 -16.21 -14.31
N GLY A 117 -10.60 -15.14 -13.63
CA GLY A 117 -10.60 -15.05 -12.16
C GLY A 117 -9.25 -14.72 -11.50
N GLY A 118 -8.13 -14.71 -12.23
CA GLY A 118 -6.84 -14.32 -11.68
C GLY A 118 -6.70 -12.80 -11.52
N ALA A 119 -5.91 -12.36 -10.53
CA ALA A 119 -5.64 -10.94 -10.33
C ALA A 119 -4.73 -10.36 -11.44
N GLY A 120 -4.82 -9.05 -11.67
CA GLY A 120 -4.07 -8.33 -12.70
C GLY A 120 -2.65 -7.92 -12.30
N GLU A 121 -1.96 -7.22 -13.22
CA GLU A 121 -0.59 -6.70 -13.03
C GLU A 121 -0.45 -5.82 -11.77
N ALA A 122 -1.45 -4.99 -11.49
CA ALA A 122 -1.44 -4.12 -10.30
C ALA A 122 -1.30 -4.91 -8.99
N THR A 123 -1.88 -6.11 -8.91
CA THR A 123 -1.76 -6.98 -7.73
C THR A 123 -0.34 -7.52 -7.58
N ILE A 124 0.33 -7.86 -8.68
CA ILE A 124 1.73 -8.29 -8.66
C ILE A 124 2.62 -7.15 -8.16
N LEU A 125 2.45 -5.95 -8.72
CA LEU A 125 3.21 -4.77 -8.31
C LEU A 125 3.01 -4.45 -6.83
N ALA A 126 1.78 -4.55 -6.32
CA ALA A 126 1.49 -4.35 -4.90
C ALA A 126 2.18 -5.38 -4.01
N ARG A 127 2.12 -6.67 -4.37
CA ARG A 127 2.76 -7.75 -3.62
C ARG A 127 4.29 -7.67 -3.65
N VAL A 128 4.86 -7.32 -4.81
CA VAL A 128 6.31 -7.09 -4.94
C VAL A 128 6.72 -5.90 -4.07
N GLY A 129 5.94 -4.80 -4.10
CA GLY A 129 6.17 -3.66 -3.22
C GLY A 129 6.13 -4.05 -1.73
N GLU A 130 5.14 -4.82 -1.30
CA GLU A 130 5.06 -5.36 0.07
C GLU A 130 6.28 -6.23 0.41
N GLY A 131 6.70 -7.08 -0.53
CA GLY A 131 7.89 -7.91 -0.38
C GLY A 131 9.16 -7.08 -0.18
N ILE A 132 9.32 -5.99 -0.93
CA ILE A 132 10.42 -5.03 -0.79
C ILE A 132 10.39 -4.38 0.59
N VAL A 133 9.24 -3.80 0.99
CA VAL A 133 9.07 -3.15 2.30
C VAL A 133 9.41 -4.10 3.43
N THR A 134 8.92 -5.34 3.37
CA THR A 134 9.18 -6.35 4.41
C THR A 134 10.67 -6.70 4.48
N THR A 135 11.33 -6.87 3.33
CA THR A 135 12.75 -7.25 3.28
C THR A 135 13.65 -6.12 3.76
N VAL A 136 13.41 -4.89 3.31
CA VAL A 136 14.15 -3.70 3.76
C VAL A 136 13.91 -3.47 5.25
N GLY A 137 12.65 -3.51 5.71
CA GLY A 137 12.30 -3.31 7.12
C GLY A 137 12.85 -4.36 8.07
N SER A 138 13.14 -5.58 7.58
CA SER A 138 13.81 -6.62 8.37
C SER A 138 15.32 -6.46 8.42
N SER A 139 15.91 -5.71 7.49
CA SER A 139 17.36 -5.49 7.40
C SER A 139 17.88 -4.64 8.55
N THR A 140 19.01 -5.02 9.12
CA THR A 140 19.63 -4.32 10.26
C THR A 140 20.17 -2.95 9.88
N SER A 141 20.61 -2.77 8.64
CA SER A 141 21.17 -1.51 8.13
C SER A 141 20.84 -1.34 6.64
N HIS A 142 20.62 -0.09 6.24
CA HIS A 142 20.49 0.32 4.85
C HIS A 142 21.71 -0.09 4.00
N LYS A 143 22.92 -0.10 4.58
CA LYS A 143 24.16 -0.46 3.88
C LYS A 143 24.13 -1.90 3.36
N ILE A 144 23.60 -2.83 4.15
CA ILE A 144 23.49 -4.24 3.75
C ILE A 144 22.58 -4.40 2.52
N VAL A 145 21.52 -3.60 2.47
CA VAL A 145 20.60 -3.58 1.33
C VAL A 145 21.25 -3.01 0.08
N LEU A 146 22.06 -1.95 0.22
CA LEU A 146 22.79 -1.33 -0.89
C LEU A 146 23.94 -2.23 -1.40
N GLU A 147 24.61 -2.96 -0.52
CA GLU A 147 25.67 -3.89 -0.88
C GLU A 147 25.14 -5.12 -1.63
N ASN A 148 23.92 -5.56 -1.32
CA ASN A 148 23.36 -6.79 -1.89
C ASN A 148 21.87 -6.65 -2.22
N PRO A 149 21.50 -5.83 -3.21
CA PRO A 149 20.09 -5.64 -3.62
C PRO A 149 19.46 -6.94 -4.13
N ASP A 150 20.24 -7.87 -4.69
CA ASP A 150 19.76 -9.17 -5.17
C ASP A 150 19.17 -10.05 -4.06
N ALA A 151 19.54 -9.81 -2.81
CA ALA A 151 18.93 -10.50 -1.68
C ALA A 151 17.43 -10.18 -1.55
N ILE A 152 17.02 -8.94 -1.90
CA ILE A 152 15.62 -8.54 -1.95
C ILE A 152 14.90 -9.35 -3.03
N SER A 153 15.45 -9.36 -4.26
CA SER A 153 14.86 -10.08 -5.40
C SER A 153 14.62 -11.56 -5.08
N LYS A 154 15.62 -12.24 -4.53
CA LYS A 154 15.53 -13.65 -4.13
C LYS A 154 14.49 -13.89 -3.04
N THR A 155 14.44 -13.03 -2.01
CA THR A 155 13.50 -13.15 -0.91
C THR A 155 12.06 -12.94 -1.39
N VAL A 156 11.86 -11.96 -2.27
CA VAL A 156 10.54 -11.63 -2.81
C VAL A 156 10.06 -12.72 -3.76
N LEU A 157 10.94 -13.24 -4.64
CA LEU A 157 10.62 -14.32 -5.57
C LEU A 157 10.24 -15.62 -4.84
N ASN A 158 10.98 -15.98 -3.78
CA ASN A 158 10.71 -17.18 -2.99
C ASN A 158 9.38 -17.16 -2.22
N LYS A 159 8.73 -16.00 -2.08
CA LYS A 159 7.40 -15.87 -1.45
C LYS A 159 6.24 -16.36 -2.33
N GLY A 160 6.48 -16.70 -3.61
CA GLY A 160 5.44 -17.18 -4.52
C GLY A 160 4.31 -16.16 -4.71
N LEU A 161 4.66 -14.91 -5.01
CA LEU A 161 3.73 -13.78 -5.08
C LEU A 161 2.76 -13.84 -6.26
N ASP A 162 2.98 -14.75 -7.21
CA ASP A 162 2.13 -15.02 -8.37
C ASP A 162 0.90 -15.88 -8.06
N ALA A 163 0.80 -16.43 -6.85
CA ALA A 163 -0.34 -17.26 -6.45
C ALA A 163 -1.67 -16.49 -6.59
N GLY A 164 -2.62 -17.06 -7.34
CA GLY A 164 -3.93 -16.46 -7.60
C GLY A 164 -3.91 -15.25 -8.55
N THR A 165 -2.80 -15.02 -9.27
CA THR A 165 -2.71 -14.02 -10.34
C THR A 165 -2.84 -14.65 -11.71
N ALA A 166 -3.18 -13.83 -12.70
CA ALA A 166 -3.24 -14.22 -14.11
C ALA A 166 -1.84 -14.31 -14.76
N PHE A 167 -0.79 -14.03 -14.01
CA PHE A 167 0.58 -13.94 -14.49
C PHE A 167 1.50 -14.81 -13.64
N GLU A 168 2.60 -15.22 -14.24
CA GLU A 168 3.71 -15.90 -13.61
C GLU A 168 4.91 -14.96 -13.58
N ILE A 169 5.57 -14.84 -12.43
CA ILE A 169 6.77 -14.02 -12.27
C ILE A 169 7.98 -14.85 -12.67
N LEU A 170 8.72 -14.39 -13.68
CA LEU A 170 9.94 -15.05 -14.15
C LEU A 170 11.18 -14.52 -13.44
N SER A 171 11.28 -13.19 -13.29
CA SER A 171 12.36 -12.54 -12.54
C SER A 171 11.87 -11.27 -11.85
N ILE A 172 12.59 -10.91 -10.80
CA ILE A 172 12.45 -9.62 -10.12
C ILE A 172 13.85 -9.05 -10.04
N ASP A 173 14.06 -7.91 -10.66
CA ASP A 173 15.36 -7.25 -10.72
C ASP A 173 15.24 -5.88 -10.04
N ILE A 174 16.11 -5.58 -9.10
CA ILE A 174 16.15 -4.26 -8.46
C ILE A 174 16.82 -3.30 -9.46
N ALA A 175 16.05 -2.34 -9.92
CA ALA A 175 16.51 -1.37 -10.93
C ALA A 175 17.27 -0.21 -10.32
N ASP A 176 16.83 0.24 -9.14
CA ASP A 176 17.41 1.39 -8.46
C ASP A 176 17.16 1.31 -6.96
N VAL A 177 18.12 1.80 -6.16
CA VAL A 177 18.00 1.93 -4.70
C VAL A 177 18.61 3.25 -4.27
N ASP A 178 17.77 4.23 -3.98
CA ASP A 178 18.18 5.52 -3.49
C ASP A 178 18.08 5.61 -1.96
N VAL A 179 18.99 6.36 -1.35
CA VAL A 179 18.94 6.68 0.08
C VAL A 179 18.08 7.91 0.27
N GLY A 180 16.98 7.74 0.98
CA GLY A 180 16.06 8.81 1.34
C GLY A 180 16.47 9.54 2.62
N ARG A 181 15.47 9.86 3.44
CA ARG A 181 15.65 10.64 4.67
C ARG A 181 16.07 9.76 5.84
N ASN A 182 16.81 10.38 6.78
CA ASN A 182 17.05 9.75 8.09
C ASN A 182 15.85 9.99 9.01
N ILE A 183 14.88 9.10 8.95
CA ILE A 183 13.64 9.17 9.75
C ILE A 183 13.95 8.92 11.22
N GLY A 184 14.94 8.08 11.52
CA GLY A 184 15.37 7.82 12.89
C GLY A 184 15.86 9.07 13.59
N ALA A 185 16.71 9.89 12.95
CA ALA A 185 17.19 11.16 13.50
C ALA A 185 16.04 12.17 13.65
N GLN A 186 15.13 12.26 12.69
CA GLN A 186 13.96 13.13 12.78
C GLN A 186 13.05 12.77 13.96
N LEU A 187 12.79 11.49 14.18
CA LEU A 187 12.00 11.02 15.31
C LEU A 187 12.68 11.35 16.66
N GLN A 188 14.00 11.19 16.76
CA GLN A 188 14.75 11.56 17.95
C GLN A 188 14.68 13.05 18.24
N THR A 189 14.76 13.90 17.22
CA THR A 189 14.62 15.35 17.37
C THR A 189 13.22 15.73 17.85
N LEU A 190 12.18 15.17 17.23
CA LEU A 190 10.78 15.39 17.64
C LEU A 190 10.52 14.90 19.07
N GLN A 191 11.09 13.75 19.45
CA GLN A 191 10.98 13.23 20.80
C GLN A 191 11.66 14.17 21.82
N ALA A 192 12.86 14.65 21.52
CA ALA A 192 13.58 15.58 22.39
C ALA A 192 12.83 16.93 22.54
N GLU A 193 12.21 17.42 21.47
CA GLU A 193 11.35 18.62 21.53
C GLU A 193 10.10 18.38 22.38
N ALA A 194 9.45 17.23 22.21
CA ALA A 194 8.30 16.85 23.03
C ALA A 194 8.66 16.75 24.52
N ASP A 195 9.77 16.10 24.84
CA ASP A 195 10.27 15.96 26.22
C ASP A 195 10.61 17.31 26.84
N LYS A 196 11.22 18.21 26.04
CA LYS A 196 11.48 19.60 26.46
C LYS A 196 10.18 20.35 26.78
N ASN A 197 9.18 20.26 25.91
CA ASN A 197 7.90 20.92 26.11
C ASN A 197 7.16 20.37 27.35
N ILE A 198 7.21 19.05 27.57
CA ILE A 198 6.65 18.42 28.78
C ILE A 198 7.40 18.91 30.04
N ALA A 199 8.72 18.99 30.00
CA ALA A 199 9.51 19.49 31.13
C ALA A 199 9.22 20.99 31.43
N GLN A 200 9.05 21.81 30.41
CA GLN A 200 8.66 23.20 30.55
C GLN A 200 7.26 23.33 31.17
N ALA A 201 6.28 22.60 30.67
CA ALA A 201 4.91 22.62 31.21
C ALA A 201 4.88 22.21 32.70
N LYS A 202 5.63 21.17 33.06
CA LYS A 202 5.77 20.74 34.46
C LYS A 202 6.47 21.78 35.33
N ALA A 203 7.45 22.52 34.80
CA ALA A 203 8.11 23.57 35.53
C ALA A 203 7.19 24.79 35.76
N GLU A 204 6.37 25.13 34.78
CA GLU A 204 5.35 26.18 34.90
C GLU A 204 4.25 25.81 35.89
N GLU A 205 3.78 24.57 35.85
CA GLU A 205 2.83 24.03 36.83
C GLU A 205 3.36 24.13 38.24
N ARG A 206 4.62 23.70 38.47
CA ARG A 206 5.26 23.82 39.79
C ARG A 206 5.40 25.25 40.23
N ARG A 207 5.73 26.20 39.34
CA ARG A 207 5.79 27.62 39.64
C ARG A 207 4.42 28.16 40.01
N ALA A 208 3.38 27.80 39.23
CA ALA A 208 2.03 28.23 39.51
C ALA A 208 1.54 27.70 40.88
N MET A 209 1.81 26.42 41.17
CA MET A 209 1.51 25.85 42.51
C MET A 209 2.27 26.54 43.65
N ALA A 210 3.55 26.87 43.45
CA ALA A 210 4.34 27.59 44.45
C ALA A 210 3.78 28.99 44.73
N VAL A 211 3.41 29.73 43.67
CA VAL A 211 2.80 31.06 43.80
C VAL A 211 1.41 30.97 44.47
N ALA A 212 0.59 29.99 44.10
CA ALA A 212 -0.71 29.76 44.73
C ALA A 212 -0.53 29.48 46.22
N LYS A 213 0.41 28.62 46.59
CA LYS A 213 0.72 28.29 48.00
C LYS A 213 1.24 29.49 48.76
N GLU A 214 2.08 30.33 48.15
CA GLU A 214 2.56 31.60 48.77
C GLU A 214 1.37 32.54 49.06
N GLN A 215 0.45 32.67 48.10
CA GLN A 215 -0.77 33.49 48.32
C GLN A 215 -1.67 32.95 49.41
N GLU A 216 -1.86 31.63 49.47
CA GLU A 216 -2.61 30.96 50.53
C GLU A 216 -1.98 31.22 51.89
N MET A 217 -0.65 31.11 51.99
CA MET A 217 0.07 31.39 53.24
C MET A 217 -0.02 32.86 53.64
N ARG A 218 0.07 33.82 52.70
CA ARG A 218 -0.13 35.25 52.96
C ARG A 218 -1.57 35.54 53.42
N ALA A 219 -2.57 34.90 52.80
CA ALA A 219 -3.95 35.04 53.22
C ALA A 219 -4.17 34.53 54.65
N ALA A 220 -3.58 33.36 55.01
CA ALA A 220 -3.62 32.83 56.37
C ALA A 220 -2.94 33.74 57.39
N VAL A 221 -1.82 34.39 57.04
CA VAL A 221 -1.17 35.38 57.92
C VAL A 221 -2.07 36.60 58.14
N VAL A 222 -2.65 37.16 57.08
CA VAL A 222 -3.57 38.30 57.18
C VAL A 222 -4.82 37.94 57.99
N GLU A 223 -5.36 36.71 57.86
CA GLU A 223 -6.47 36.23 58.66
C GLU A 223 -6.12 36.12 60.15
N SER A 224 -4.95 35.56 60.46
CA SER A 224 -4.46 35.49 61.85
C SER A 224 -4.17 36.85 62.44
N GLU A 225 -3.62 37.80 61.66
CA GLU A 225 -3.42 39.17 62.09
C GLU A 225 -4.75 39.93 62.33
N ALA A 226 -5.80 39.61 61.56
CA ALA A 226 -7.14 40.16 61.76
C ALA A 226 -7.86 39.58 62.98
N GLU A 227 -7.52 38.36 63.38
CA GLU A 227 -8.11 37.74 64.61
C GLU A 227 -7.67 38.45 65.90
N VAL A 228 -6.44 38.94 65.96
CA VAL A 228 -5.90 39.64 67.15
C VAL A 228 -6.74 40.88 67.51
N PRO A 229 -6.99 41.85 66.62
CA PRO A 229 -7.86 42.97 66.94
C PRO A 229 -9.32 42.59 67.19
N ARG A 230 -9.83 41.50 66.56
CA ARG A 230 -11.15 41.00 66.87
C ARG A 230 -11.23 40.43 68.27
N ALA A 231 -10.23 39.66 68.70
CA ALA A 231 -10.16 39.13 70.04
C ALA A 231 -10.02 40.24 71.08
N MET A 232 -9.22 41.29 70.80
CA MET A 232 -9.08 42.47 71.65
C MET A 232 -10.38 43.27 71.79
N ALA A 233 -11.08 43.49 70.66
CA ALA A 233 -12.38 44.17 70.63
C ALA A 233 -13.47 43.36 71.39
N TYR A 234 -13.44 42.04 71.29
CA TYR A 234 -14.34 41.14 72.04
C TYR A 234 -14.02 41.19 73.57
N ALA A 235 -12.74 41.11 73.94
CA ALA A 235 -12.33 41.21 75.34
C ALA A 235 -12.62 42.59 76.02
N LEU A 236 -12.52 43.70 75.25
CA LEU A 236 -12.94 45.01 75.66
C LEU A 236 -14.47 45.13 75.88
N ARG A 237 -15.23 44.51 74.98
CA ARG A 237 -16.70 44.46 75.03
C ARG A 237 -17.24 43.68 76.25
N GLU A 238 -16.59 42.61 76.61
CA GLU A 238 -16.91 41.82 77.81
C GLU A 238 -16.31 42.29 79.11
N GLY A 239 -15.61 43.46 79.10
CA GLY A 239 -15.06 44.06 80.27
C GLY A 239 -13.92 43.25 80.95
N LYS A 240 -13.32 42.31 80.25
CA LYS A 240 -12.25 41.43 80.72
C LYS A 240 -10.84 42.01 80.59
N LEU A 241 -10.71 43.19 79.94
CA LEU A 241 -9.51 43.93 79.88
C LEU A 241 -9.69 45.17 80.76
N GLY A 242 -9.30 45.05 81.99
CA GLY A 242 -9.15 46.22 82.96
C GLY A 242 -8.00 47.04 82.47
N ILE A 243 -8.22 48.37 82.24
CA ILE A 243 -7.15 49.38 82.16
C ILE A 243 -6.64 49.49 83.56
N MET A 244 -5.45 48.98 83.79
CA MET A 244 -4.74 49.37 85.03
C MET A 244 -4.11 50.72 84.80
N ASP A 245 -4.53 51.65 85.59
CA ASP A 245 -3.84 52.91 85.82
C ASP A 245 -2.44 52.69 86.39
#